data_6dd800285b28d0bb8e3f58d8fcc1e875
#
_entry.id   6dd800285b28d0bb8e3f58d8fcc1e875
#
_cell.length_a   1.000
_cell.length_b   1.000
_cell.length_c   1.000
_cell.angle_alpha   90.00
_cell.angle_beta   90.00
_cell.angle_gamma   90.00
#
_symmetry.space_group_name_H-M   'P 1'
#
loop_
_entity.id
_entity.type
_entity.pdbx_description
1 polymer ?
#
loop_
_entity_poly.entity_id
_entity_poly.type
_entity_poly.pdbx_seq_one_letter_code
_entity_poly.pdbx_strand_id
1 'polypeptide(L)'
;ILIFGEINQKVAQDTVAQLLAYAAIGDEDITIVINSPGGHVESGDSIHDTIRFIKPRVKILGTGWVASAGAHIFLGAKRENRFCLPNTRFLIHQPMGGAGGRATDIAIEAQEIIKMRRRINEIIARETGQPLERVEQDTDKNYWMGAEEAKAYGLVTHIVASQDEFV
;
A
#
# COMPACT_ATOMS: atom_id res chain seq x y z
N ILE A 1 0.13 8.39 -12.86
CA ILE A 1 1.03 7.20 -12.75
C ILE A 1 0.16 5.96 -12.65
N LEU A 2 0.53 4.89 -13.36
CA LEU A 2 -0.18 3.62 -13.30
C LEU A 2 0.69 2.55 -12.62
N ILE A 3 0.13 1.88 -11.61
CA ILE A 3 0.77 0.73 -10.94
C ILE A 3 -0.14 -0.48 -11.14
N PHE A 4 0.20 -1.32 -12.11
CA PHE A 4 -0.57 -2.51 -12.47
C PHE A 4 0.30 -3.78 -12.40
N GLY A 5 -0.29 -4.87 -11.90
CA GLY A 5 0.41 -6.14 -11.76
C GLY A 5 1.29 -6.23 -10.51
N GLU A 6 2.25 -7.15 -10.54
CA GLU A 6 3.10 -7.47 -9.40
C GLU A 6 4.08 -6.35 -9.06
N ILE A 7 4.20 -6.04 -7.76
CA ILE A 7 5.17 -5.08 -7.26
C ILE A 7 6.55 -5.73 -7.19
N ASN A 8 7.49 -5.19 -7.95
CA ASN A 8 8.89 -5.60 -7.97
C ASN A 8 9.81 -4.37 -8.02
N GLN A 9 11.12 -4.59 -8.05
CA GLN A 9 12.09 -3.48 -8.05
C GLN A 9 11.99 -2.60 -9.30
N LYS A 10 11.65 -3.17 -10.47
CA LYS A 10 11.50 -2.38 -11.70
C LYS A 10 10.28 -1.45 -11.60
N VAL A 11 9.15 -1.95 -11.12
CA VAL A 11 7.95 -1.13 -10.87
C VAL A 11 8.25 -0.03 -9.85
N ALA A 12 8.97 -0.37 -8.77
CA ALA A 12 9.36 0.63 -7.78
C ALA A 12 10.25 1.71 -8.37
N GLN A 13 11.28 1.33 -9.11
CA GLN A 13 12.20 2.26 -9.79
C GLN A 13 11.44 3.22 -10.70
N ASP A 14 10.58 2.70 -11.58
CA ASP A 14 9.84 3.50 -12.56
C ASP A 14 8.84 4.44 -11.88
N THR A 15 8.15 3.96 -10.84
CA THR A 15 7.18 4.77 -10.09
C THR A 15 7.89 5.87 -9.30
N VAL A 16 8.95 5.55 -8.58
CA VAL A 16 9.74 6.53 -7.82
C VAL A 16 10.35 7.59 -8.74
N ALA A 17 10.89 7.17 -9.90
CA ALA A 17 11.42 8.11 -10.89
C ALA A 17 10.36 9.10 -11.39
N GLN A 18 9.14 8.62 -11.67
CA GLN A 18 8.02 9.48 -12.08
C GLN A 18 7.58 10.42 -10.95
N LEU A 19 7.45 9.93 -9.72
CA LEU A 19 7.09 10.74 -8.56
C LEU A 19 8.09 11.89 -8.34
N LEU A 20 9.39 11.59 -8.38
CA LEU A 20 10.44 12.59 -8.23
C LEU A 20 10.48 13.57 -9.42
N ALA A 21 10.26 13.10 -10.64
CA ALA A 21 10.21 13.94 -11.83
C ALA A 21 9.04 14.93 -11.77
N TYR A 22 7.83 14.47 -11.42
CA TYR A 22 6.68 15.36 -11.26
C TYR A 22 6.89 16.35 -10.12
N ALA A 23 7.43 15.90 -8.99
CA ALA A 23 7.74 16.79 -7.87
C ALA A 23 8.80 17.87 -8.20
N ALA A 24 9.70 17.60 -9.15
CA ALA A 24 10.68 18.57 -9.63
C ALA A 24 10.09 19.60 -10.62
N ILE A 25 8.98 19.27 -11.29
CA ILE A 25 8.32 20.16 -12.24
C ILE A 25 7.45 21.20 -11.52
N GLY A 26 6.78 20.80 -10.44
CA GLY A 26 5.88 21.69 -9.70
C GLY A 26 5.16 21.02 -8.54
N ASP A 27 4.21 21.73 -7.95
CA ASP A 27 3.45 21.30 -6.79
C ASP A 27 2.03 20.81 -7.14
N GLU A 28 1.74 20.55 -8.43
CA GLU A 28 0.43 20.06 -8.87
C GLU A 28 0.16 18.65 -8.36
N ASP A 29 -1.12 18.31 -8.18
CA ASP A 29 -1.54 17.00 -7.72
C ASP A 29 -1.02 15.86 -8.63
N ILE A 30 -0.51 14.81 -8.00
CA ILE A 30 -0.11 13.60 -8.70
C ILE A 30 -1.18 12.53 -8.45
N THR A 31 -1.74 11.98 -9.52
CA THR A 31 -2.68 10.86 -9.42
C THR A 31 -1.97 9.54 -9.68
N ILE A 32 -2.13 8.58 -8.77
CA ILE A 32 -1.74 7.19 -8.94
C ILE A 32 -3.00 6.33 -9.11
N VAL A 33 -3.05 5.51 -10.15
CA VAL A 33 -4.07 4.47 -10.29
C VAL A 33 -3.40 3.13 -10.01
N ILE A 34 -3.94 2.39 -9.05
CA ILE A 34 -3.34 1.12 -8.60
C ILE A 34 -4.28 -0.07 -8.77
N ASN A 35 -3.75 -1.14 -9.38
CA ASN A 35 -4.37 -2.46 -9.52
C ASN A 35 -3.27 -3.52 -9.38
N SER A 36 -3.10 -4.08 -8.20
CA SER A 36 -1.96 -4.94 -7.90
C SER A 36 -2.29 -6.06 -6.92
N PRO A 37 -1.82 -7.29 -7.18
CA PRO A 37 -1.87 -8.39 -6.21
C PRO A 37 -0.89 -8.22 -5.05
N GLY A 38 0.00 -7.21 -5.11
CA GLY A 38 1.12 -7.05 -4.20
C GLY A 38 2.43 -7.56 -4.80
N GLY A 39 3.35 -7.97 -3.96
CA GLY A 39 4.68 -8.46 -4.36
C GLY A 39 5.75 -8.13 -3.33
N HIS A 40 6.90 -7.66 -3.79
CA HIS A 40 8.07 -7.40 -2.97
C HIS A 40 7.84 -6.23 -2.00
N VAL A 41 7.99 -6.49 -0.69
CA VAL A 41 7.64 -5.54 0.37
C VAL A 41 8.50 -4.29 0.32
N GLU A 42 9.82 -4.42 0.21
CA GLU A 42 10.76 -3.28 0.18
C GLU A 42 10.59 -2.41 -1.08
N SER A 43 10.11 -3.00 -2.17
CA SER A 43 9.68 -2.24 -3.36
C SER A 43 8.43 -1.42 -3.06
N GLY A 44 7.49 -2.01 -2.33
CA GLY A 44 6.31 -1.31 -1.81
C GLY A 44 6.68 -0.18 -0.85
N ASP A 45 7.61 -0.42 0.08
CA ASP A 45 8.14 0.60 1.00
C ASP A 45 8.73 1.80 0.24
N SER A 46 9.53 1.53 -0.79
CA SER A 46 10.16 2.60 -1.59
C SER A 46 9.15 3.53 -2.23
N ILE A 47 8.04 2.97 -2.76
CA ILE A 47 6.96 3.77 -3.35
C ILE A 47 6.17 4.49 -2.26
N HIS A 48 5.75 3.78 -1.20
CA HIS A 48 5.03 4.33 -0.05
C HIS A 48 5.75 5.54 0.55
N ASP A 49 7.03 5.38 0.85
CA ASP A 49 7.83 6.42 1.49
C ASP A 49 8.09 7.59 0.54
N THR A 50 8.27 7.34 -0.76
CA THR A 50 8.41 8.40 -1.76
C THR A 50 7.14 9.24 -1.88
N ILE A 51 5.95 8.61 -1.85
CA ILE A 51 4.66 9.33 -1.84
C ILE A 51 4.59 10.30 -0.66
N ARG A 52 5.10 9.89 0.50
CA ARG A 52 5.11 10.72 1.72
C ARG A 52 6.24 11.76 1.75
N PHE A 53 7.32 11.49 1.03
CA PHE A 53 8.50 12.35 1.00
C PHE A 53 8.33 13.58 0.11
N ILE A 54 7.65 13.43 -1.03
CA ILE A 54 7.50 14.50 -2.01
C ILE A 54 6.51 15.57 -1.53
N LYS A 55 6.69 16.81 -2.01
CA LYS A 55 5.85 17.94 -1.66
C LYS A 55 4.47 17.95 -2.31
N PRO A 56 4.31 17.59 -3.61
CA PRO A 56 3.01 17.53 -4.26
C PRO A 56 2.03 16.60 -3.54
N ARG A 57 0.75 16.96 -3.58
CA ARG A 57 -0.32 16.10 -3.07
C ARG A 57 -0.48 14.87 -3.97
N VAL A 58 -0.42 13.69 -3.38
CA VAL A 58 -0.67 12.44 -4.10
C VAL A 58 -2.07 11.92 -3.79
N LYS A 59 -2.89 11.77 -4.82
CA LYS A 59 -4.18 11.07 -4.78
C LYS A 59 -4.01 9.66 -5.32
N ILE A 60 -4.60 8.67 -4.65
CA ILE A 60 -4.56 7.29 -5.11
C ILE A 60 -5.98 6.79 -5.40
N LEU A 61 -6.17 6.23 -6.59
CA LEU A 61 -7.39 5.56 -7.02
C LEU A 61 -7.14 4.05 -7.11
N GLY A 62 -7.73 3.29 -6.20
CA GLY A 62 -7.74 1.84 -6.24
C GLY A 62 -8.75 1.32 -7.27
N THR A 63 -8.38 0.32 -8.06
CA THR A 63 -9.24 -0.33 -9.03
C THR A 63 -8.97 -1.83 -9.09
N GLY A 64 -9.98 -2.64 -9.40
CA GLY A 64 -9.86 -4.09 -9.45
C GLY A 64 -9.48 -4.68 -8.09
N TRP A 65 -8.20 -4.85 -7.82
CA TRP A 65 -7.69 -5.25 -6.52
C TRP A 65 -6.50 -4.44 -6.07
N VAL A 66 -6.43 -4.18 -4.77
CA VAL A 66 -5.34 -3.47 -4.10
C VAL A 66 -4.91 -4.36 -2.93
N ALA A 67 -3.92 -5.20 -3.18
CA ALA A 67 -3.60 -6.30 -2.27
C ALA A 67 -2.15 -6.26 -1.75
N SER A 68 -1.96 -6.64 -0.48
CA SER A 68 -0.64 -6.85 0.13
C SER A 68 0.26 -5.60 0.00
N ALA A 69 1.42 -5.70 -0.67
CA ALA A 69 2.30 -4.55 -0.93
C ALA A 69 1.58 -3.42 -1.70
N GLY A 70 0.57 -3.74 -2.52
CA GLY A 70 -0.28 -2.74 -3.18
C GLY A 70 -1.13 -1.95 -2.18
N ALA A 71 -1.70 -2.62 -1.16
CA ALA A 71 -2.41 -1.95 -0.08
C ALA A 71 -1.47 -1.07 0.77
N HIS A 72 -0.24 -1.51 0.98
CA HIS A 72 0.80 -0.72 1.65
C HIS A 72 1.14 0.56 0.88
N ILE A 73 1.32 0.48 -0.44
CA ILE A 73 1.51 1.66 -1.31
C ILE A 73 0.30 2.61 -1.21
N PHE A 74 -0.91 2.05 -1.25
CA PHE A 74 -2.15 2.82 -1.16
C PHE A 74 -2.23 3.66 0.12
N LEU A 75 -1.75 3.11 1.23
CA LEU A 75 -1.65 3.80 2.52
C LEU A 75 -0.56 4.90 2.57
N GLY A 76 0.27 5.02 1.56
CA GLY A 76 1.23 6.12 1.40
C GLY A 76 0.56 7.47 1.19
N ALA A 77 -0.60 7.52 0.53
CA ALA A 77 -1.37 8.74 0.40
C ALA A 77 -2.01 9.14 1.74
N LYS A 78 -2.22 10.45 1.93
CA LYS A 78 -2.99 10.96 3.06
C LYS A 78 -4.42 10.40 3.01
N ARG A 79 -5.04 10.27 4.18
CA ARG A 79 -6.35 9.62 4.33
C ARG A 79 -7.41 10.23 3.40
N GLU A 80 -7.47 11.55 3.32
CA GLU A 80 -8.41 12.30 2.47
C GLU A 80 -8.18 12.10 0.96
N ASN A 81 -7.03 11.57 0.56
CA ASN A 81 -6.62 11.36 -0.82
C ASN A 81 -6.71 9.89 -1.28
N ARG A 82 -7.45 9.04 -0.54
CA ARG A 82 -7.61 7.61 -0.82
C ARG A 82 -8.96 7.34 -1.42
N PHE A 83 -8.99 7.04 -2.71
CA PHE A 83 -10.18 6.78 -3.51
C PHE A 83 -10.19 5.34 -4.03
N CYS A 84 -11.36 4.76 -4.25
CA CYS A 84 -11.48 3.54 -5.01
C CYS A 84 -12.75 3.52 -5.87
N LEU A 85 -12.74 2.66 -6.91
CA LEU A 85 -13.93 2.35 -7.68
C LEU A 85 -14.82 1.33 -6.94
N PRO A 86 -16.15 1.27 -7.23
CA PRO A 86 -17.10 0.48 -6.44
C PRO A 86 -16.79 -1.02 -6.37
N ASN A 87 -16.18 -1.60 -7.40
CA ASN A 87 -15.84 -3.04 -7.47
C ASN A 87 -14.43 -3.36 -6.99
N THR A 88 -13.73 -2.41 -6.40
CA THR A 88 -12.37 -2.63 -5.90
C THR A 88 -12.39 -3.53 -4.68
N ARG A 89 -11.45 -4.49 -4.64
CA ARG A 89 -11.21 -5.36 -3.50
C ARG A 89 -9.86 -5.05 -2.88
N PHE A 90 -9.82 -5.10 -1.56
CA PHE A 90 -8.60 -4.88 -0.79
C PHE A 90 -8.21 -6.15 -0.05
N LEU A 91 -6.92 -6.41 0.04
CA LEU A 91 -6.36 -7.49 0.87
C LEU A 91 -5.25 -6.93 1.75
N ILE A 92 -5.38 -7.16 3.05
CA ILE A 92 -4.28 -7.02 3.99
C ILE A 92 -3.92 -8.40 4.57
N HIS A 93 -2.64 -8.66 4.73
CA HIS A 93 -2.11 -9.86 5.36
C HIS A 93 -0.66 -9.65 5.80
N GLN A 94 -0.17 -10.52 6.66
CA GLN A 94 1.24 -10.49 7.06
C GLN A 94 2.16 -10.74 5.85
N PRO A 95 3.38 -10.17 5.85
CA PRO A 95 4.35 -10.44 4.80
C PRO A 95 4.69 -11.93 4.75
N MET A 96 4.80 -12.45 3.53
CA MET A 96 5.31 -13.78 3.29
C MET A 96 6.82 -13.69 3.04
N GLY A 97 7.57 -14.57 3.67
CA GLY A 97 9.00 -14.68 3.47
C GLY A 97 9.46 -16.09 3.72
N GLY A 98 10.67 -16.39 3.33
CA GLY A 98 11.32 -17.66 3.58
C GLY A 98 12.82 -17.45 3.70
N ALA A 99 13.47 -18.34 4.44
CA ALA A 99 14.91 -18.34 4.60
C ALA A 99 15.46 -19.75 4.41
N GLY A 100 16.63 -19.82 3.81
CA GLY A 100 17.39 -21.06 3.64
C GLY A 100 18.86 -20.83 3.97
N GLY A 101 19.60 -21.91 4.25
CA GLY A 101 21.02 -21.84 4.57
C GLY A 101 21.35 -22.35 5.95
N ARG A 102 22.36 -21.76 6.60
CA ARG A 102 22.80 -22.15 7.95
C ARG A 102 21.74 -21.81 9.00
N ALA A 103 21.65 -22.57 10.07
CA ALA A 103 20.67 -22.35 11.14
C ALA A 103 20.70 -20.93 11.71
N THR A 104 21.89 -20.36 11.85
CA THR A 104 22.08 -18.97 12.31
C THR A 104 21.52 -17.95 11.32
N ASP A 105 21.68 -18.17 10.01
CA ASP A 105 21.16 -17.27 8.97
C ASP A 105 19.63 -17.34 8.95
N ILE A 106 19.07 -18.52 9.05
CA ILE A 106 17.60 -18.73 9.14
C ILE A 106 17.01 -18.01 10.34
N ALA A 107 17.69 -18.07 11.50
CA ALA A 107 17.23 -17.39 12.71
C ALA A 107 17.24 -15.86 12.55
N ILE A 108 18.26 -15.30 11.89
CA ILE A 108 18.36 -13.86 11.60
C ILE A 108 17.22 -13.42 10.67
N GLU A 109 17.04 -14.12 9.55
CA GLU A 109 15.98 -13.79 8.58
C GLU A 109 14.58 -13.91 9.19
N ALA A 110 14.34 -14.91 10.03
CA ALA A 110 13.07 -15.03 10.75
C ALA A 110 12.80 -13.81 11.64
N GLN A 111 13.80 -13.29 12.33
CA GLN A 111 13.66 -12.07 13.12
C GLN A 111 13.37 -10.84 12.27
N GLU A 112 13.98 -10.70 11.10
CA GLU A 112 13.73 -9.60 10.18
C GLU A 112 12.29 -9.65 9.61
N ILE A 113 11.77 -10.84 9.29
CA ILE A 113 10.37 -11.03 8.88
C ILE A 113 9.40 -10.61 10.00
N ILE A 114 9.70 -10.96 11.26
CA ILE A 114 8.88 -10.55 12.42
C ILE A 114 8.89 -9.02 12.59
N LYS A 115 10.05 -8.38 12.47
CA LYS A 115 10.15 -6.90 12.51
C LYS A 115 9.36 -6.25 11.39
N MET A 116 9.47 -6.78 10.16
CA MET A 116 8.73 -6.31 8.99
C MET A 116 7.22 -6.41 9.21
N ARG A 117 6.74 -7.57 9.69
CA ARG A 117 5.32 -7.79 10.04
C ARG A 117 4.84 -6.71 11.02
N ARG A 118 5.58 -6.50 12.11
CA ARG A 118 5.21 -5.52 13.12
C ARG A 118 5.14 -4.10 12.53
N ARG A 119 6.15 -3.69 11.78
CA ARG A 119 6.20 -2.38 11.13
C ARG A 119 5.02 -2.14 10.20
N ILE A 120 4.67 -3.13 9.35
CA ILE A 120 3.53 -3.03 8.44
C ILE A 120 2.22 -2.92 9.22
N ASN A 121 2.03 -3.70 10.28
CA ASN A 121 0.83 -3.64 11.12
C ASN A 121 0.71 -2.28 11.81
N GLU A 122 1.80 -1.71 12.32
CA GLU A 122 1.83 -0.38 12.91
C GLU A 122 1.45 0.71 11.88
N ILE A 123 1.90 0.58 10.63
CA ILE A 123 1.52 1.48 9.54
C ILE A 123 0.02 1.35 9.25
N ILE A 124 -0.50 0.14 9.09
CA ILE A 124 -1.94 -0.09 8.84
C ILE A 124 -2.76 0.49 9.99
N ALA A 125 -2.41 0.21 11.25
CA ALA A 125 -3.12 0.71 12.41
C ALA A 125 -3.16 2.25 12.43
N ARG A 126 -2.02 2.90 12.24
CA ARG A 126 -1.90 4.36 12.19
C ARG A 126 -2.74 4.98 11.08
N GLU A 127 -2.66 4.41 9.88
CA GLU A 127 -3.29 4.98 8.69
C GLU A 127 -4.80 4.70 8.60
N THR A 128 -5.28 3.64 9.25
CA THR A 128 -6.71 3.28 9.27
C THR A 128 -7.43 3.76 10.53
N GLY A 129 -6.69 3.99 11.62
CA GLY A 129 -7.25 4.29 12.94
C GLY A 129 -7.74 3.03 13.68
N GLN A 130 -7.43 1.83 13.18
CA GLN A 130 -7.73 0.59 13.89
C GLN A 130 -6.75 0.35 15.04
N PRO A 131 -7.19 -0.29 16.14
CA PRO A 131 -6.28 -0.75 17.17
C PRO A 131 -5.25 -1.74 16.61
N LEU A 132 -3.98 -1.62 17.04
CA LEU A 132 -2.89 -2.48 16.55
C LEU A 132 -3.20 -3.97 16.75
N GLU A 133 -3.75 -4.34 17.91
CA GLU A 133 -4.13 -5.72 18.22
C GLU A 133 -5.15 -6.29 17.22
N ARG A 134 -6.10 -5.48 16.78
CA ARG A 134 -7.07 -5.87 15.74
C ARG A 134 -6.37 -6.08 14.40
N VAL A 135 -5.49 -5.16 14.01
CA VAL A 135 -4.72 -5.28 12.76
C VAL A 135 -3.87 -6.55 12.78
N GLU A 136 -3.22 -6.86 13.90
CA GLU A 136 -2.41 -8.08 14.06
C GLU A 136 -3.24 -9.37 13.90
N GLN A 137 -4.47 -9.38 14.41
CA GLN A 137 -5.42 -10.49 14.23
C GLN A 137 -5.89 -10.59 12.78
N ASP A 138 -6.32 -9.48 12.18
CA ASP A 138 -6.86 -9.45 10.81
C ASP A 138 -5.80 -9.83 9.78
N THR A 139 -4.54 -9.39 9.96
CA THR A 139 -3.43 -9.66 9.03
C THR A 139 -2.75 -11.02 9.26
N ASP A 140 -3.12 -11.78 10.28
CA ASP A 140 -2.53 -13.11 10.51
C ASP A 140 -2.76 -14.06 9.32
N LYS A 141 -3.89 -13.88 8.63
CA LYS A 141 -4.24 -14.56 7.38
C LYS A 141 -4.71 -13.54 6.34
N ASN A 142 -5.18 -14.04 5.20
CA ASN A 142 -5.75 -13.18 4.17
C ASN A 142 -7.06 -12.54 4.64
N TYR A 143 -7.05 -11.23 4.79
CA TYR A 143 -8.23 -10.45 5.17
C TYR A 143 -8.71 -9.61 3.98
N TRP A 144 -9.73 -10.13 3.29
CA TRP A 144 -10.32 -9.50 2.13
C TRP A 144 -11.45 -8.55 2.51
N MET A 145 -11.50 -7.41 1.84
CA MET A 145 -12.55 -6.39 2.01
C MET A 145 -13.01 -5.91 0.64
N GLY A 146 -14.34 -5.78 0.45
CA GLY A 146 -14.92 -4.99 -0.64
C GLY A 146 -14.74 -3.49 -0.38
N ALA A 147 -15.17 -2.65 -1.31
CA ALA A 147 -15.00 -1.19 -1.21
C ALA A 147 -15.63 -0.61 0.06
N GLU A 148 -16.87 -0.97 0.39
CA GLU A 148 -17.56 -0.49 1.58
C GLU A 148 -16.91 -0.99 2.89
N GLU A 149 -16.49 -2.24 2.92
CA GLU A 149 -15.80 -2.80 4.08
C GLU A 149 -14.42 -2.11 4.28
N ALA A 150 -13.69 -1.85 3.19
CA ALA A 150 -12.43 -1.13 3.23
C ALA A 150 -12.60 0.33 3.70
N LYS A 151 -13.72 0.97 3.32
CA LYS A 151 -14.09 2.30 3.81
C LYS A 151 -14.41 2.26 5.30
N ALA A 152 -15.21 1.32 5.76
CA ALA A 152 -15.54 1.14 7.17
C ALA A 152 -14.29 0.81 8.02
N TYR A 153 -13.35 0.06 7.46
CA TYR A 153 -12.07 -0.26 8.10
C TYR A 153 -11.12 0.94 8.20
N GLY A 154 -11.26 1.92 7.29
CA GLY A 154 -10.45 3.13 7.25
C GLY A 154 -9.29 3.09 6.23
N LEU A 155 -9.25 2.06 5.38
CA LEU A 155 -8.30 2.01 4.25
C LEU A 155 -8.65 3.06 3.20
N VAL A 156 -9.92 3.14 2.83
CA VAL A 156 -10.47 4.02 1.80
C VAL A 156 -11.28 5.13 2.45
N THR A 157 -11.29 6.32 1.86
CA THR A 157 -12.13 7.44 2.28
C THR A 157 -13.28 7.68 1.30
N HIS A 158 -13.01 7.56 0.01
CA HIS A 158 -13.98 7.87 -1.03
C HIS A 158 -14.17 6.69 -1.99
N ILE A 159 -15.42 6.24 -2.15
CA ILE A 159 -15.82 5.32 -3.21
C ILE A 159 -16.45 6.18 -4.29
N VAL A 160 -15.87 6.20 -5.49
CA VAL A 160 -16.27 7.07 -6.60
C VAL A 160 -16.68 6.25 -7.81
N ALA A 161 -17.78 6.61 -8.44
CA ALA A 161 -18.31 5.94 -9.62
C ALA A 161 -18.09 6.75 -10.91
N SER A 162 -17.78 8.04 -10.78
CA SER A 162 -17.52 8.93 -11.91
C SER A 162 -16.28 9.79 -11.69
N GLN A 163 -15.74 10.34 -12.79
CA GLN A 163 -14.59 11.23 -12.72
C GLN A 163 -14.91 12.53 -11.96
N ASP A 164 -16.14 13.00 -12.02
CA ASP A 164 -16.58 14.23 -11.35
C ASP A 164 -16.53 14.14 -9.82
N GLU A 165 -16.57 12.91 -9.28
CA GLU A 165 -16.44 12.62 -7.84
C GLU A 165 -14.98 12.52 -7.38
N PHE A 166 -14.04 12.48 -8.32
CA PHE A 166 -12.61 12.34 -8.05
C PHE A 166 -11.94 13.72 -8.01
N VAL A 167 -12.17 14.48 -6.91
CA VAL A 167 -11.71 15.87 -6.74
C VAL A 167 -10.57 16.00 -5.75
#